data_d813de2fc4c2d267f04a08305954d1ff
#
_entry.id   d813de2fc4c2d267f04a08305954d1ff
#
_cell.length_a   1.000
_cell.length_b   1.000
_cell.length_c   1.000
_cell.angle_alpha   90.00
_cell.angle_beta   90.00
_cell.angle_gamma   90.00
#
_symmetry.space_group_name_H-M   'P 1'
#
loop_
_entity.id
_entity.type
_entity.pdbx_description
1 polymer ?
#
loop_
_entity_poly.entity_id
_entity_poly.type
_entity_poly.pdbx_seq_one_letter_code
_entity_poly.pdbx_strand_id
1 'polypeptide(L)'
;MRTGAIATALVSSILLAALAFAEGDHNSNKWRIELDGTALKTGDIQFRVTPRQGDSVDVVATIRSGRDENNVAKDVRDAFAAKLDPERYSVEVDDGQDVLIKKKEGQPDFALELVESDVRAVNIKIEGE
;
A
#
# COMPACT_ATOMS: atom_id res chain seq x y z
N MET A 1 -21.62 28.35 21.54
CA MET A 1 -21.57 27.52 22.54
C MET A 1 -21.63 26.15 22.05
N ARG A 2 -22.39 25.58 21.81
CA ARG A 2 -22.50 24.34 21.37
C ARG A 2 -21.54 23.92 20.39
N THR A 3 -20.85 24.72 19.79
CA THR A 3 -19.93 24.35 18.74
C THR A 3 -18.80 23.48 19.20
N GLY A 4 -18.41 23.57 20.43
CA GLY A 4 -17.31 22.78 20.88
C GLY A 4 -17.54 21.31 20.79
N ALA A 5 -18.76 20.93 20.92
CA ALA A 5 -19.09 19.52 20.90
C ALA A 5 -18.84 18.89 19.55
N ILE A 6 -18.98 19.67 18.54
CA ILE A 6 -18.83 19.16 17.19
C ILE A 6 -17.40 18.78 16.90
N ALA A 7 -16.49 19.58 17.35
CA ALA A 7 -15.10 19.31 17.08
C ALA A 7 -14.67 18.00 17.69
N THR A 8 -15.27 17.67 18.79
CA THR A 8 -14.89 16.46 19.48
C THR A 8 -15.13 15.22 18.67
N ALA A 9 -16.20 15.23 17.94
CA ALA A 9 -16.55 14.06 17.16
C ALA A 9 -15.50 13.74 16.12
N LEU A 10 -14.93 14.78 15.55
CA LEU A 10 -13.92 14.57 14.53
C LEU A 10 -12.67 13.96 15.09
N VAL A 11 -12.35 14.35 16.27
CA VAL A 11 -11.14 13.84 16.91
C VAL A 11 -11.28 12.35 17.11
N SER A 12 -12.47 11.91 17.43
CA SER A 12 -12.68 10.49 17.64
C SER A 12 -12.37 9.67 16.42
N SER A 13 -12.78 10.17 15.28
CA SER A 13 -12.53 9.43 14.04
C SER A 13 -11.06 9.24 13.79
N ILE A 14 -10.30 10.26 14.07
CA ILE A 14 -8.87 10.20 13.84
C ILE A 14 -8.23 9.20 14.77
N LEU A 15 -8.71 9.12 15.98
CA LEU A 15 -8.16 8.19 16.92
C LEU A 15 -8.34 6.75 16.49
N LEU A 16 -9.46 6.46 15.85
CA LEU A 16 -9.69 5.11 15.38
C LEU A 16 -8.66 4.71 14.37
N ALA A 17 -8.32 5.60 13.47
CA ALA A 17 -7.32 5.29 12.48
C ALA A 17 -5.98 5.05 13.15
N ALA A 18 -5.65 5.82 14.14
CA ALA A 18 -4.39 5.65 14.83
C ALA A 18 -4.33 4.31 15.55
N LEU A 19 -5.44 3.88 16.09
CA LEU A 19 -5.47 2.62 16.78
C LEU A 19 -5.21 1.46 15.83
N ALA A 20 -5.75 1.55 14.64
CA ALA A 20 -5.54 0.50 13.67
C ALA A 20 -4.07 0.30 13.39
N PHE A 21 -3.32 1.37 13.32
CA PHE A 21 -1.89 1.25 13.10
C PHE A 21 -1.18 0.71 14.31
N ALA A 22 -1.62 1.11 15.47
CA ALA A 22 -0.95 0.68 16.68
C ALA A 22 -0.99 -0.82 16.84
N GLU A 23 -2.09 -1.41 16.41
CA GLU A 23 -2.17 -2.83 16.51
C GLU A 23 -1.34 -3.51 15.48
N GLY A 24 -1.11 -2.85 14.38
CA GLY A 24 -0.43 -3.49 13.31
C GLY A 24 1.06 -3.41 13.47
N ASP A 25 1.58 -4.02 14.47
CA ASP A 25 3.00 -4.06 14.60
C ASP A 25 3.53 -5.07 13.62
N HIS A 26 3.17 -4.89 12.36
CA HIS A 26 3.59 -5.80 11.33
C HIS A 26 4.65 -5.15 10.50
N ASN A 27 5.89 -5.23 10.95
CA ASN A 27 7.01 -4.75 10.17
C ASN A 27 7.76 -5.95 9.63
N SER A 28 8.24 -5.84 8.42
CA SER A 28 8.98 -6.91 7.79
C SER A 28 10.05 -6.32 6.90
N ASN A 29 11.04 -7.14 6.56
CA ASN A 29 12.07 -6.70 5.64
C ASN A 29 11.63 -6.86 4.19
N LYS A 30 10.53 -7.58 3.96
CA LYS A 30 10.05 -7.87 2.61
C LYS A 30 8.55 -8.09 2.65
N TRP A 31 7.87 -7.57 1.64
CA TRP A 31 6.43 -7.73 1.49
C TRP A 31 6.09 -8.20 0.10
N ARG A 32 5.07 -9.04 0.01
CA ARG A 32 4.56 -9.53 -1.25
C ARG A 32 3.13 -9.04 -1.44
N ILE A 33 2.85 -8.50 -2.61
CA ILE A 33 1.50 -8.11 -3.01
C ILE A 33 1.09 -9.07 -4.12
N GLU A 34 0.04 -9.85 -3.89
CA GLU A 34 -0.49 -10.75 -4.91
C GLU A 34 -1.68 -10.08 -5.55
N LEU A 35 -1.66 -10.01 -6.87
CA LEU A 35 -2.71 -9.37 -7.63
C LEU A 35 -3.34 -10.39 -8.54
N ASP A 36 -4.67 -10.53 -8.46
CA ASP A 36 -5.35 -11.60 -9.17
C ASP A 36 -6.60 -11.04 -9.83
N GLY A 37 -6.74 -11.32 -11.12
CA GLY A 37 -7.92 -10.90 -11.85
C GLY A 37 -7.62 -9.82 -12.87
N THR A 38 -8.66 -9.49 -13.65
CA THR A 38 -8.56 -8.48 -14.69
C THR A 38 -9.41 -7.28 -14.29
N ALA A 39 -8.86 -6.09 -14.43
CA ALA A 39 -9.56 -4.88 -14.03
C ALA A 39 -10.75 -4.65 -14.95
N LEU A 40 -11.95 -4.59 -14.37
CA LEU A 40 -13.15 -4.35 -15.15
C LEU A 40 -13.46 -2.86 -15.31
N LYS A 41 -12.76 -2.03 -14.56
CA LYS A 41 -13.02 -0.61 -14.56
C LYS A 41 -11.73 0.10 -14.22
N THR A 42 -11.50 1.26 -14.82
CA THR A 42 -10.34 2.07 -14.46
C THR A 42 -10.51 2.58 -13.03
N GLY A 43 -9.45 2.48 -12.24
CA GLY A 43 -9.49 2.93 -10.86
C GLY A 43 -8.11 3.00 -10.27
N ASP A 44 -8.05 3.39 -8.99
CA ASP A 44 -6.80 3.55 -8.28
C ASP A 44 -6.68 2.55 -7.16
N ILE A 45 -5.45 2.13 -6.90
CA ILE A 45 -5.13 1.32 -5.74
C ILE A 45 -4.12 2.14 -4.92
N GLN A 46 -4.44 2.37 -3.67
CA GLN A 46 -3.57 3.16 -2.81
C GLN A 46 -2.97 2.29 -1.71
N PHE A 47 -1.65 2.34 -1.61
CA PHE A 47 -0.90 1.64 -0.58
C PHE A 47 -0.19 2.65 0.30
N ARG A 48 0.23 2.20 1.47
CA ARG A 48 1.04 3.03 2.37
C ARG A 48 2.21 2.22 2.87
N VAL A 49 3.40 2.80 2.75
CA VAL A 49 4.64 2.21 3.25
C VAL A 49 5.07 3.02 4.44
N THR A 50 5.26 2.36 5.59
CA THR A 50 5.67 3.05 6.80
C THR A 50 6.91 2.38 7.35
N PRO A 51 8.08 2.98 7.19
CA PRO A 51 9.29 2.40 7.78
C PRO A 51 9.20 2.49 9.29
N ARG A 52 9.84 1.56 9.96
CA ARG A 52 9.81 1.57 11.42
C ARG A 52 10.31 2.88 11.98
N GLN A 53 11.22 3.52 11.28
CA GLN A 53 11.73 4.83 11.64
C GLN A 53 11.65 5.71 10.41
N GLY A 54 10.78 6.71 10.45
CA GLY A 54 10.63 7.62 9.33
C GLY A 54 9.16 7.82 8.99
N ASP A 55 8.94 8.66 7.99
CA ASP A 55 7.60 9.05 7.60
C ASP A 55 6.97 8.05 6.64
N SER A 56 5.65 7.96 6.70
CA SER A 56 4.89 7.12 5.78
C SER A 56 4.92 7.71 4.37
N VAL A 57 4.86 6.84 3.40
CA VAL A 57 4.79 7.23 1.99
C VAL A 57 3.57 6.56 1.39
N ASP A 58 2.70 7.35 0.76
CA ASP A 58 1.55 6.81 0.06
C ASP A 58 1.90 6.59 -1.39
N VAL A 59 1.46 5.44 -1.93
CA VAL A 59 1.73 5.07 -3.31
C VAL A 59 0.39 4.78 -3.98
N VAL A 60 0.11 5.46 -5.07
CA VAL A 60 -1.14 5.26 -5.81
C VAL A 60 -0.82 4.71 -7.18
N ALA A 61 -1.43 3.59 -7.52
CA ALA A 61 -1.31 2.99 -8.84
C ALA A 61 -2.63 3.12 -9.56
N THR A 62 -2.63 3.76 -10.73
CA THR A 62 -3.83 3.88 -11.55
C THR A 62 -3.85 2.71 -12.51
N ILE A 63 -4.94 1.95 -12.48
CA ILE A 63 -5.09 0.75 -13.30
C ILE A 63 -6.20 0.99 -14.30
N ARG A 64 -5.90 0.77 -15.55
CA ARG A 64 -6.90 0.96 -16.60
C ARG A 64 -7.77 -0.27 -16.75
N SER A 65 -9.00 -0.03 -17.15
CA SER A 65 -9.93 -1.09 -17.46
C SER A 65 -9.31 -2.03 -18.49
N GLY A 66 -9.47 -3.33 -18.29
CA GLY A 66 -8.98 -4.34 -19.21
C GLY A 66 -7.60 -4.88 -18.93
N ARG A 67 -6.89 -4.29 -17.96
CA ARG A 67 -5.55 -4.77 -17.63
C ARG A 67 -5.65 -6.12 -16.93
N ASP A 68 -4.93 -7.11 -17.41
CA ASP A 68 -4.92 -8.41 -16.77
C ASP A 68 -3.94 -8.40 -15.60
N GLU A 69 -3.95 -9.48 -14.82
CA GLU A 69 -3.19 -9.51 -13.58
C GLU A 69 -1.71 -9.26 -13.75
N ASN A 70 -1.11 -9.75 -14.82
CA ASN A 70 0.31 -9.53 -15.04
C ASN A 70 0.60 -8.07 -15.31
N ASN A 71 -0.28 -7.42 -16.04
CA ASN A 71 -0.11 -6.00 -16.35
C ASN A 71 -0.46 -5.14 -15.14
N VAL A 72 -1.44 -5.55 -14.34
CA VAL A 72 -1.74 -4.85 -13.10
C VAL A 72 -0.51 -4.89 -12.19
N ALA A 73 0.15 -6.04 -12.11
CA ALA A 73 1.36 -6.14 -11.28
C ALA A 73 2.44 -5.19 -11.76
N LYS A 74 2.60 -5.05 -13.08
CA LYS A 74 3.58 -4.12 -13.61
C LYS A 74 3.23 -2.68 -13.27
N ASP A 75 1.94 -2.35 -13.36
CA ASP A 75 1.49 -0.99 -13.02
C ASP A 75 1.74 -0.68 -11.55
N VAL A 76 1.48 -1.65 -10.70
CA VAL A 76 1.71 -1.47 -9.26
C VAL A 76 3.21 -1.36 -8.99
N ARG A 77 4.02 -2.24 -9.60
CA ARG A 77 5.46 -2.17 -9.45
C ARG A 77 5.99 -0.81 -9.85
N ASP A 78 5.51 -0.29 -10.99
CA ASP A 78 5.99 1.00 -11.49
C ASP A 78 5.59 2.13 -10.57
N ALA A 79 4.41 2.06 -9.97
CA ALA A 79 3.95 3.08 -9.03
C ALA A 79 4.85 3.13 -7.80
N PHE A 80 5.19 1.95 -7.26
CA PHE A 80 6.09 1.89 -6.11
C PHE A 80 7.48 2.38 -6.47
N ALA A 81 7.99 1.96 -7.63
CA ALA A 81 9.34 2.34 -8.04
C ALA A 81 9.44 3.86 -8.24
N ALA A 82 8.37 4.48 -8.69
CA ALA A 82 8.38 5.92 -8.91
C ALA A 82 8.32 6.71 -7.61
N LYS A 83 7.76 6.11 -6.56
CA LYS A 83 7.52 6.85 -5.33
C LYS A 83 8.53 6.54 -4.24
N LEU A 84 9.01 5.31 -4.16
CA LEU A 84 9.94 4.93 -3.11
C LEU A 84 11.38 5.26 -3.52
N ASP A 85 12.19 5.55 -2.51
CA ASP A 85 13.60 5.83 -2.72
C ASP A 85 14.31 4.56 -3.15
N PRO A 86 14.90 4.52 -4.35
CA PRO A 86 15.56 3.31 -4.83
C PRO A 86 16.80 2.95 -4.02
N GLU A 87 17.32 3.85 -3.22
CA GLU A 87 18.44 3.53 -2.36
C GLU A 87 17.99 2.82 -1.09
N ARG A 88 16.70 2.87 -0.81
CA ARG A 88 16.16 2.25 0.39
C ARG A 88 15.38 0.98 0.12
N TYR A 89 14.78 0.88 -1.06
CA TYR A 89 13.90 -0.23 -1.39
C TYR A 89 14.18 -0.75 -2.78
N SER A 90 13.94 -2.04 -2.97
CA SER A 90 13.89 -2.60 -4.31
C SER A 90 12.48 -3.11 -4.55
N VAL A 91 12.00 -2.94 -5.77
CA VAL A 91 10.65 -3.33 -6.16
C VAL A 91 10.74 -4.14 -7.42
N GLU A 92 10.12 -5.31 -7.43
CA GLU A 92 10.17 -6.17 -8.61
C GLU A 92 8.90 -6.97 -8.77
N VAL A 93 8.61 -7.40 -10.00
CA VAL A 93 7.52 -8.33 -10.26
C VAL A 93 8.07 -9.74 -10.12
N ASP A 94 7.34 -10.60 -9.43
CA ASP A 94 7.73 -11.98 -9.23
C ASP A 94 6.56 -12.86 -9.65
N ASP A 95 6.86 -13.97 -10.32
CA ASP A 95 5.82 -14.90 -10.77
C ASP A 95 4.75 -14.24 -11.62
N GLY A 96 5.11 -13.16 -12.31
CA GLY A 96 4.21 -12.51 -13.26
C GLY A 96 3.14 -11.61 -12.64
N GLN A 97 2.57 -12.00 -11.52
CA GLN A 97 1.44 -11.26 -10.95
C GLN A 97 1.66 -10.80 -9.51
N ASP A 98 2.84 -11.04 -8.99
CA ASP A 98 3.17 -10.61 -7.64
C ASP A 98 4.16 -9.46 -7.69
N VAL A 99 4.07 -8.56 -6.71
CA VAL A 99 5.04 -7.48 -6.56
C VAL A 99 5.74 -7.70 -5.23
N LEU A 100 7.08 -7.71 -5.28
CA LEU A 100 7.89 -7.83 -4.08
C LEU A 100 8.54 -6.50 -3.79
N ILE A 101 8.41 -6.06 -2.54
CA ILE A 101 9.05 -4.84 -2.08
C ILE A 101 9.97 -5.23 -0.95
N LYS A 102 11.27 -4.95 -1.10
CA LYS A 102 12.27 -5.32 -0.10
C LYS A 102 13.03 -4.10 0.34
N LYS A 103 13.32 -4.02 1.61
CA LYS A 103 14.23 -2.98 2.08
C LYS A 103 15.64 -3.36 1.68
N LYS A 104 16.47 -2.38 1.44
CA LYS A 104 17.87 -2.63 1.17
C LYS A 104 18.64 -2.72 2.48
N GLU A 105 19.81 -3.29 2.39
CA GLU A 105 20.62 -3.52 3.56
C GLU A 105 20.90 -2.22 4.32
N GLY A 106 20.77 -2.27 5.64
CA GLY A 106 20.99 -1.09 6.46
C GLY A 106 19.74 -0.26 6.69
N GLN A 107 18.66 -0.56 5.98
CA GLN A 107 17.42 0.17 6.15
C GLN A 107 16.52 -0.53 7.16
N PRO A 108 15.64 0.21 7.86
CA PRO A 108 14.75 -0.41 8.82
C PRO A 108 13.66 -1.23 8.15
N ASP A 109 13.13 -2.20 8.88
CA ASP A 109 11.96 -2.92 8.43
C ASP A 109 10.81 -1.94 8.26
N PHE A 110 9.79 -2.35 7.55
CA PHE A 110 8.68 -1.45 7.24
C PHE A 110 7.36 -2.19 7.22
N ALA A 111 6.29 -1.43 7.34
CA ALA A 111 4.94 -1.93 7.22
C ALA A 111 4.39 -1.53 5.87
N LEU A 112 3.57 -2.41 5.30
CA LEU A 112 2.88 -2.13 4.05
C LEU A 112 1.41 -2.39 4.26
N GLU A 113 0.57 -1.47 3.83
CA GLU A 113 -0.86 -1.69 3.94
C GLU A 113 -1.58 -1.19 2.70
N LEU A 114 -2.70 -1.85 2.44
CA LEU A 114 -3.61 -1.42 1.39
C LEU A 114 -4.55 -0.41 2.02
N VAL A 115 -4.52 0.82 1.55
CA VAL A 115 -5.37 1.86 2.10
C VAL A 115 -6.74 1.82 1.45
N GLU A 116 -6.76 1.66 0.13
CA GLU A 116 -8.01 1.75 -0.59
C GLU A 116 -7.82 1.23 -2.01
N SER A 117 -8.86 0.62 -2.58
CA SER A 117 -8.85 0.23 -3.98
C SER A 117 -10.24 0.38 -4.53
N ASP A 118 -10.36 1.08 -5.67
CA ASP A 118 -11.63 1.14 -6.36
C ASP A 118 -11.56 0.43 -7.71
N VAL A 119 -10.55 -0.42 -7.90
CA VAL A 119 -10.44 -1.23 -9.10
C VAL A 119 -11.28 -2.49 -8.92
N ARG A 120 -12.24 -2.70 -9.81
CA ARG A 120 -13.14 -3.84 -9.68
C ARG A 120 -12.54 -5.11 -10.25
N ALA A 121 -12.82 -6.23 -9.58
CA ALA A 121 -12.45 -7.58 -10.01
C ALA A 121 -10.96 -7.89 -9.91
N VAL A 122 -10.21 -7.08 -9.21
CA VAL A 122 -8.82 -7.39 -8.90
C VAL A 122 -8.73 -7.64 -7.40
N ASN A 123 -8.33 -8.84 -7.03
CA ASN A 123 -8.11 -9.19 -5.63
C ASN A 123 -6.69 -8.85 -5.26
N ILE A 124 -6.52 -8.28 -4.08
CA ILE A 124 -5.22 -7.82 -3.62
C ILE A 124 -4.95 -8.47 -2.27
N LYS A 125 -3.83 -9.19 -2.19
CA LYS A 125 -3.45 -9.84 -0.93
C LYS A 125 -2.04 -9.38 -0.58
N ILE A 126 -1.85 -8.98 0.65
CA ILE A 126 -0.57 -8.47 1.12
C ILE A 126 -0.04 -9.36 2.23
N GLU A 127 1.19 -9.79 2.10
CA GLU A 127 1.83 -10.65 3.09
C GLU A 127 3.24 -10.19 3.38
N GLY A 128 3.60 -10.14 4.66
CA GLY A 128 4.97 -9.90 5.06
C GLY A 128 5.75 -11.19 4.96
N GLU A 129 6.99 -11.11 4.54
CA GLU A 129 7.83 -12.32 4.38
C GLU A 129 9.13 -12.26 5.16
#